data_3e35885020d1beef1f8cbc388ce38c30
#
_entry.id   3e35885020d1beef1f8cbc388ce38c30
#
_cell.length_a   1.000
_cell.length_b   1.000
_cell.length_c   1.000
_cell.angle_alpha   90.00
_cell.angle_beta   90.00
_cell.angle_gamma   90.00
#
_symmetry.space_group_name_H-M   'P 1'
#
loop_
_entity.id
_entity.type
_entity.pdbx_description
1 polymer ?
#
loop_
_entity_poly.entity_id
_entity_poly.type
_entity_poly.pdbx_seq_one_letter_code
_entity_poly.pdbx_strand_id
1 'polypeptide(L)'
;VKYLLGHTVKSAALMMAILLGGCDQKHDDAHHIKVGVINGAEQDVAEVAKKVAKEKYGLEVELVGFSGSLLPNDPTAHGDLDANVFQHRPFLEQDNKAKGTTLVAVANTFVFPMAGYSRKIKQVSELKDGDTIAIPNDPTNLGRALLLLQKEKLITLRANTGLLPTAVDIIANPKRLKIMEMEGAQLPRVLDDAQVTVAIISTTYLQQTGLNPVRDSVFIEDKQSPYVNIIVTREENKDAANVRDFIKSYQSPEVATAAETIFNGGAVPGW
;
A
#
# COMPACT_ATOMS: atom_id res chain seq x y z
N VAL A 1 -44.77 84.05 8.09
CA VAL A 1 -43.60 84.74 8.63
C VAL A 1 -42.47 83.76 8.87
N LYS A 2 -41.37 84.02 8.12
CA LYS A 2 -39.95 83.61 8.36
C LYS A 2 -39.60 82.11 8.28
N TYR A 3 -38.91 81.71 7.21
CA TYR A 3 -37.45 81.60 6.94
C TYR A 3 -36.70 80.67 7.89
N LEU A 4 -36.06 79.63 7.37
CA LEU A 4 -34.64 79.52 7.07
C LEU A 4 -34.35 78.08 6.60
N LEU A 5 -33.82 77.96 5.45
CA LEU A 5 -32.48 77.49 5.07
C LEU A 5 -32.00 76.30 5.90
N GLY A 6 -31.84 75.14 5.37
CA GLY A 6 -30.96 74.66 4.29
C GLY A 6 -29.67 74.16 4.87
N HIS A 7 -29.38 72.91 4.72
CA HIS A 7 -28.00 72.44 4.50
C HIS A 7 -28.08 70.98 4.08
N THR A 8 -27.85 70.79 2.83
CA THR A 8 -27.58 69.49 2.24
C THR A 8 -26.20 69.02 2.67
N VAL A 9 -26.14 67.98 3.48
CA VAL A 9 -24.89 67.24 3.73
C VAL A 9 -24.91 66.01 2.80
N LYS A 10 -24.11 66.08 1.75
CA LYS A 10 -23.79 64.94 0.90
C LYS A 10 -22.82 64.02 1.67
N SER A 11 -23.32 62.95 2.25
CA SER A 11 -22.49 61.88 2.78
C SER A 11 -22.14 60.95 1.63
N ALA A 12 -20.92 61.04 1.14
CA ALA A 12 -20.32 60.08 0.25
C ALA A 12 -20.03 58.79 1.04
N ALA A 13 -20.91 57.79 0.90
CA ALA A 13 -20.65 56.45 1.37
C ALA A 13 -19.59 55.79 0.46
N LEU A 14 -18.34 55.78 0.89
CA LEU A 14 -17.26 55.03 0.28
C LEU A 14 -17.50 53.55 0.57
N MET A 15 -18.14 52.82 -0.38
CA MET A 15 -18.24 51.39 -0.36
C MET A 15 -16.86 50.81 -0.64
N MET A 16 -16.14 50.42 0.41
CA MET A 16 -14.93 49.65 0.35
C MET A 16 -15.33 48.17 0.12
N ALA A 17 -15.40 47.78 -1.18
CA ALA A 17 -15.55 46.38 -1.57
C ALA A 17 -14.27 45.65 -1.19
N ILE A 18 -14.27 45.00 -0.05
CA ILE A 18 -13.27 44.01 0.31
C ILE A 18 -13.53 42.78 -0.60
N LEU A 19 -12.80 42.70 -1.68
CA LEU A 19 -12.66 41.49 -2.48
C LEU A 19 -11.92 40.47 -1.61
N LEU A 20 -12.66 39.70 -0.84
CA LEU A 20 -12.19 38.42 -0.29
C LEU A 20 -12.06 37.46 -1.45
N GLY A 21 -11.02 37.65 -2.25
CA GLY A 21 -10.51 36.63 -3.13
C GLY A 21 -9.85 35.57 -2.26
N GLY A 22 -10.64 34.65 -1.71
CA GLY A 22 -10.15 33.38 -1.21
C GLY A 22 -9.71 32.56 -2.42
N CYS A 23 -8.51 32.81 -2.95
CA CYS A 23 -7.80 31.81 -3.71
C CYS A 23 -7.44 30.73 -2.69
N ASP A 24 -8.19 29.64 -2.72
CA ASP A 24 -7.75 28.35 -2.23
C ASP A 24 -6.63 27.90 -3.17
N GLN A 25 -5.48 28.58 -3.08
CA GLN A 25 -4.24 28.08 -3.63
C GLN A 25 -3.92 26.84 -2.80
N LYS A 26 -4.24 25.65 -3.35
CA LYS A 26 -3.50 24.45 -2.99
C LYS A 26 -2.03 24.84 -3.14
N HIS A 27 -1.39 25.18 -2.02
CA HIS A 27 0.04 25.37 -1.96
C HIS A 27 0.65 24.02 -2.30
N ASP A 28 1.11 23.89 -3.53
CA ASP A 28 2.06 22.87 -3.92
C ASP A 28 3.38 23.28 -3.23
N ASP A 29 3.45 22.97 -1.92
CA ASP A 29 4.62 23.30 -1.13
C ASP A 29 5.75 22.35 -1.56
N ALA A 30 6.63 22.84 -2.43
CA ALA A 30 7.74 22.07 -2.97
C ALA A 30 8.66 21.48 -1.87
N HIS A 31 8.53 21.95 -0.63
CA HIS A 31 9.32 21.53 0.53
C HIS A 31 8.55 20.68 1.54
N HIS A 32 7.30 20.34 1.26
CA HIS A 32 6.46 19.49 2.11
C HIS A 32 5.74 18.44 1.28
N ILE A 33 5.62 17.23 1.82
CA ILE A 33 4.81 16.15 1.22
C ILE A 33 4.14 15.32 2.32
N LYS A 34 2.86 15.04 2.14
CA LYS A 34 2.07 14.21 3.05
C LYS A 34 1.85 12.83 2.44
N VAL A 35 2.37 11.79 3.09
CA VAL A 35 2.44 10.43 2.53
C VAL A 35 1.72 9.42 3.41
N GLY A 36 0.78 8.68 2.82
CA GLY A 36 0.09 7.56 3.47
C GLY A 36 0.92 6.28 3.42
N VAL A 37 1.05 5.60 4.57
CA VAL A 37 1.78 4.34 4.73
C VAL A 37 0.99 3.36 5.60
N ILE A 38 1.30 2.06 5.51
CA ILE A 38 0.76 1.08 6.46
C ILE A 38 1.63 1.07 7.72
N ASN A 39 0.98 1.10 8.88
CA ASN A 39 1.65 1.01 10.18
C ASN A 39 2.47 -0.27 10.31
N GLY A 40 3.64 -0.19 10.92
CA GLY A 40 4.59 -1.28 11.11
C GLY A 40 5.79 -1.16 10.20
N ALA A 41 6.31 -2.27 9.69
CA ALA A 41 7.57 -2.32 8.95
C ALA A 41 7.64 -1.38 7.73
N GLU A 42 6.54 -1.19 7.00
CA GLU A 42 6.52 -0.25 5.87
C GLU A 42 6.64 1.21 6.34
N GLN A 43 6.00 1.56 7.45
CA GLN A 43 6.17 2.87 8.08
C GLN A 43 7.60 3.06 8.60
N ASP A 44 8.21 2.05 9.20
CA ASP A 44 9.59 2.12 9.70
C ASP A 44 10.58 2.41 8.53
N VAL A 45 10.37 1.80 7.36
CA VAL A 45 11.15 2.12 6.15
C VAL A 45 10.89 3.55 5.68
N ALA A 46 9.63 4.00 5.69
CA ALA A 46 9.27 5.35 5.28
C ALA A 46 9.85 6.43 6.22
N GLU A 47 10.03 6.14 7.52
CA GLU A 47 10.72 7.04 8.46
C GLU A 47 12.20 7.22 8.08
N VAL A 48 12.87 6.18 7.56
CA VAL A 48 14.22 6.33 7.02
C VAL A 48 14.22 7.19 5.76
N ALA A 49 13.25 6.98 4.85
CA ALA A 49 13.10 7.81 3.66
C ALA A 49 12.83 9.29 4.00
N LYS A 50 12.00 9.55 5.01
CA LYS A 50 11.75 10.89 5.55
C LYS A 50 13.04 11.57 6.04
N LYS A 51 13.88 10.84 6.76
CA LYS A 51 15.19 11.36 7.21
C LYS A 51 16.08 11.72 6.02
N VAL A 52 16.18 10.82 5.04
CA VAL A 52 16.97 11.06 3.80
C VAL A 52 16.41 12.26 3.03
N ALA A 53 15.07 12.39 2.93
CA ALA A 53 14.40 13.50 2.27
C ALA A 53 14.77 14.85 2.90
N LYS A 54 14.76 14.91 4.23
CA LYS A 54 15.15 16.11 4.98
C LYS A 54 16.62 16.45 4.78
N GLU A 55 17.50 15.46 4.94
CA GLU A 55 18.96 15.67 4.91
C GLU A 55 19.50 16.03 3.52
N LYS A 56 18.97 15.37 2.46
CA LYS A 56 19.50 15.53 1.10
C LYS A 56 18.75 16.57 0.25
N TYR A 57 17.46 16.77 0.51
CA TYR A 57 16.59 17.60 -0.35
C TYR A 57 15.89 18.74 0.41
N GLY A 58 16.04 18.82 1.74
CA GLY A 58 15.31 19.80 2.57
C GLY A 58 13.80 19.57 2.59
N LEU A 59 13.33 18.37 2.15
CA LEU A 59 11.93 18.02 2.05
C LEU A 59 11.40 17.55 3.41
N GLU A 60 10.36 18.21 3.91
CA GLU A 60 9.60 17.77 5.08
C GLU A 60 8.56 16.73 4.67
N VAL A 61 8.67 15.53 5.21
CA VAL A 61 7.72 14.44 4.96
C VAL A 61 6.83 14.24 6.18
N GLU A 62 5.52 14.43 6.01
CA GLU A 62 4.51 14.04 6.99
C GLU A 62 4.02 12.63 6.67
N LEU A 63 4.30 11.66 7.53
CA LEU A 63 3.79 10.30 7.38
C LEU A 63 2.46 10.14 8.09
N VAL A 64 1.47 9.60 7.38
CA VAL A 64 0.15 9.25 7.92
C VAL A 64 0.00 7.74 7.90
N GLY A 65 -0.06 7.14 9.09
CA GLY A 65 -0.16 5.69 9.26
C GLY A 65 -1.58 5.17 9.13
N PHE A 66 -1.77 4.09 8.37
CA PHE A 66 -3.03 3.39 8.17
C PHE A 66 -2.95 1.95 8.69
N SER A 67 -4.09 1.36 9.06
CA SER A 67 -4.16 -0.01 9.55
C SER A 67 -5.50 -0.67 9.24
N GLY A 68 -5.50 -2.00 9.22
CA GLY A 68 -6.70 -2.79 8.93
C GLY A 68 -7.21 -2.58 7.51
N SER A 69 -8.52 -2.42 7.37
CA SER A 69 -9.21 -2.16 6.09
C SER A 69 -9.17 -0.70 5.65
N LEU A 70 -8.68 0.21 6.49
CA LEU A 70 -8.47 1.61 6.10
C LEU A 70 -7.19 1.71 5.27
N LEU A 71 -7.33 2.15 4.03
CA LEU A 71 -6.24 2.23 3.06
C LEU A 71 -6.08 3.66 2.55
N PRO A 72 -4.85 4.09 2.22
CA PRO A 72 -4.58 5.49 1.89
C PRO A 72 -5.00 5.93 0.47
N ASN A 73 -5.56 5.05 -0.39
CA ASN A 73 -5.97 5.44 -1.74
C ASN A 73 -7.08 6.51 -1.76
N ASP A 74 -8.13 6.34 -0.96
CA ASP A 74 -9.23 7.31 -0.92
C ASP A 74 -8.77 8.70 -0.48
N PRO A 75 -8.05 8.88 0.65
CA PRO A 75 -7.52 10.19 1.00
C PRO A 75 -6.49 10.72 -0.01
N THR A 76 -5.73 9.86 -0.72
CA THR A 76 -4.86 10.31 -1.80
C THR A 76 -5.68 10.85 -2.98
N ALA A 77 -6.74 10.14 -3.37
CA ALA A 77 -7.61 10.56 -4.48
C ALA A 77 -8.35 11.88 -4.17
N HIS A 78 -8.72 12.11 -2.92
CA HIS A 78 -9.39 13.36 -2.48
C HIS A 78 -8.43 14.52 -2.22
N GLY A 79 -7.10 14.29 -2.21
CA GLY A 79 -6.09 15.32 -1.98
C GLY A 79 -5.78 15.59 -0.51
N ASP A 80 -6.23 14.75 0.41
CA ASP A 80 -5.86 14.79 1.83
C ASP A 80 -4.43 14.28 2.05
N LEU A 81 -3.93 13.48 1.11
CA LEU A 81 -2.55 13.02 0.98
C LEU A 81 -2.00 13.40 -0.39
N ASP A 82 -0.70 13.69 -0.48
CA ASP A 82 -0.02 13.94 -1.75
C ASP A 82 0.38 12.65 -2.45
N ALA A 83 0.75 11.65 -1.67
CA ALA A 83 1.17 10.34 -2.15
C ALA A 83 0.82 9.24 -1.15
N ASN A 84 0.93 8.00 -1.61
CA ASN A 84 0.98 6.85 -0.70
C ASN A 84 2.00 5.81 -1.18
N VAL A 85 2.45 4.97 -0.24
CA VAL A 85 3.36 3.86 -0.53
C VAL A 85 2.99 2.67 0.36
N PHE A 86 2.27 1.69 -0.21
CA PHE A 86 1.81 0.50 0.51
C PHE A 86 1.39 -0.66 -0.41
N GLN A 87 1.19 -0.41 -1.69
CA GLN A 87 0.49 -1.29 -2.62
C GLN A 87 1.36 -1.63 -3.83
N HIS A 88 1.05 -2.75 -4.45
CA HIS A 88 1.61 -3.12 -5.74
C HIS A 88 0.69 -2.70 -6.91
N ARG A 89 1.24 -2.66 -8.12
CA ARG A 89 0.52 -2.19 -9.31
C ARG A 89 -0.81 -2.90 -9.57
N PRO A 90 -0.93 -4.25 -9.52
CA PRO A 90 -2.22 -4.91 -9.72
C PRO A 90 -3.29 -4.49 -8.70
N PHE A 91 -2.89 -4.18 -7.44
CA PHE A 91 -3.82 -3.67 -6.43
C PHE A 91 -4.34 -2.28 -6.80
N LEU A 92 -3.44 -1.35 -7.18
CA LEU A 92 -3.81 -0.01 -7.61
C LEU A 92 -4.80 -0.05 -8.81
N GLU A 93 -4.51 -0.86 -9.82
CA GLU A 93 -5.35 -0.99 -11.01
C GLU A 93 -6.75 -1.51 -10.67
N GLN A 94 -6.83 -2.51 -9.79
CA GLN A 94 -8.10 -3.06 -9.32
C GLN A 94 -8.88 -2.07 -8.44
N ASP A 95 -8.21 -1.35 -7.54
CA ASP A 95 -8.84 -0.36 -6.66
C ASP A 95 -9.36 0.84 -7.47
N ASN A 96 -8.56 1.37 -8.39
CA ASN A 96 -8.97 2.42 -9.33
C ASN A 96 -10.23 2.01 -10.12
N LYS A 97 -10.24 0.78 -10.65
CA LYS A 97 -11.39 0.25 -11.40
C LYS A 97 -12.63 0.13 -10.51
N ALA A 98 -12.47 -0.38 -9.30
CA ALA A 98 -13.58 -0.59 -8.37
C ALA A 98 -14.19 0.71 -7.87
N LYS A 99 -13.37 1.74 -7.65
CA LYS A 99 -13.78 3.03 -7.06
C LYS A 99 -13.98 4.15 -8.09
N GLY A 100 -13.58 3.94 -9.35
CA GLY A 100 -13.62 4.97 -10.38
C GLY A 100 -12.59 6.08 -10.16
N THR A 101 -11.48 5.78 -9.47
CA THR A 101 -10.37 6.71 -9.25
C THR A 101 -9.31 6.62 -10.35
N THR A 102 -8.41 7.62 -10.43
CA THR A 102 -7.39 7.73 -11.48
C THR A 102 -5.99 7.95 -10.88
N LEU A 103 -5.71 7.30 -9.76
CA LEU A 103 -4.40 7.35 -9.14
C LEU A 103 -3.34 6.69 -10.04
N VAL A 104 -2.12 7.22 -10.02
CA VAL A 104 -1.03 6.77 -10.89
C VAL A 104 0.19 6.33 -10.09
N ALA A 105 0.84 5.26 -10.57
CA ALA A 105 2.12 4.82 -10.05
C ALA A 105 3.24 5.66 -10.64
N VAL A 106 4.05 6.30 -9.78
CA VAL A 106 5.15 7.19 -10.19
C VAL A 106 6.53 6.58 -10.00
N ALA A 107 6.67 5.58 -9.15
CA ALA A 107 7.93 4.85 -8.97
C ALA A 107 7.69 3.45 -8.39
N ASN A 108 8.61 2.52 -8.66
CA ASN A 108 8.68 1.25 -7.96
C ASN A 108 9.38 1.44 -6.61
N THR A 109 9.05 0.56 -5.64
CA THR A 109 9.75 0.47 -4.36
C THR A 109 10.29 -0.94 -4.15
N PHE A 110 9.78 -1.70 -3.21
CA PHE A 110 10.27 -3.04 -2.92
C PHE A 110 9.31 -4.12 -3.42
N VAL A 111 9.87 -5.28 -3.76
CA VAL A 111 9.11 -6.53 -3.80
C VAL A 111 9.10 -7.09 -2.39
N PHE A 112 7.90 -7.36 -1.88
CA PHE A 112 7.67 -8.08 -0.61
C PHE A 112 7.10 -9.46 -0.97
N PRO A 113 7.92 -10.52 -1.00
CA PRO A 113 7.45 -11.83 -1.39
C PRO A 113 6.32 -12.33 -0.52
N MET A 114 5.35 -12.98 -1.14
CA MET A 114 4.32 -13.73 -0.44
C MET A 114 4.80 -15.17 -0.23
N ALA A 115 4.54 -15.74 0.96
CA ALA A 115 5.02 -17.09 1.29
C ALA A 115 4.02 -17.84 2.17
N GLY A 116 4.07 -19.16 2.13
CA GLY A 116 3.35 -20.03 3.04
C GLY A 116 4.14 -20.29 4.33
N TYR A 117 3.50 -20.05 5.47
CA TYR A 117 4.08 -20.27 6.80
C TYR A 117 3.26 -21.28 7.60
N SER A 118 3.94 -22.04 8.46
CA SER A 118 3.28 -23.04 9.29
C SER A 118 4.00 -23.23 10.64
N ARG A 119 3.20 -23.49 11.69
CA ARG A 119 3.71 -24.01 12.97
C ARG A 119 3.71 -25.55 12.99
N LYS A 120 3.08 -26.20 12.01
CA LYS A 120 2.81 -27.66 12.03
C LYS A 120 3.69 -28.46 11.07
N ILE A 121 4.05 -27.88 9.94
CA ILE A 121 4.84 -28.51 8.89
C ILE A 121 6.03 -27.65 8.48
N LYS A 122 7.03 -28.25 7.88
CA LYS A 122 8.25 -27.58 7.41
C LYS A 122 8.40 -27.59 5.90
N GLN A 123 7.68 -28.47 5.21
CA GLN A 123 7.76 -28.62 3.75
C GLN A 123 6.42 -29.05 3.17
N VAL A 124 6.21 -28.72 1.90
CA VAL A 124 4.96 -28.96 1.14
C VAL A 124 4.54 -30.42 1.16
N SER A 125 5.51 -31.35 1.16
CA SER A 125 5.24 -32.81 1.16
C SER A 125 4.54 -33.31 2.42
N GLU A 126 4.58 -32.56 3.51
CA GLU A 126 3.91 -32.91 4.78
C GLU A 126 2.43 -32.54 4.82
N LEU A 127 1.94 -31.75 3.84
CA LEU A 127 0.51 -31.44 3.70
C LEU A 127 -0.32 -32.72 3.52
N LYS A 128 -1.40 -32.82 4.30
CA LYS A 128 -2.34 -33.94 4.30
C LYS A 128 -3.62 -33.58 3.56
N ASP A 129 -4.36 -34.59 3.20
CA ASP A 129 -5.72 -34.43 2.64
C ASP A 129 -6.63 -33.72 3.60
N GLY A 130 -7.30 -32.67 3.11
CA GLY A 130 -8.24 -31.86 3.89
C GLY A 130 -7.60 -30.79 4.78
N ASP A 131 -6.27 -30.60 4.73
CA ASP A 131 -5.59 -29.51 5.43
C ASP A 131 -6.14 -28.14 5.02
N THR A 132 -6.16 -27.20 5.96
CA THR A 132 -6.64 -25.83 5.73
C THR A 132 -5.47 -24.90 5.42
N ILE A 133 -5.61 -24.15 4.33
CA ILE A 133 -4.71 -23.07 3.94
C ILE A 133 -5.46 -21.74 4.03
N ALA A 134 -5.00 -20.85 4.92
CA ALA A 134 -5.51 -19.50 5.04
C ALA A 134 -4.81 -18.58 4.04
N ILE A 135 -5.59 -17.76 3.31
CA ILE A 135 -5.10 -16.86 2.25
C ILE A 135 -5.78 -15.49 2.34
N PRO A 136 -5.19 -14.43 1.74
CA PRO A 136 -5.82 -13.11 1.69
C PRO A 136 -7.16 -13.13 0.96
N ASN A 137 -8.10 -12.25 1.33
CA ASN A 137 -9.43 -12.14 0.72
C ASN A 137 -9.60 -10.94 -0.22
N ASP A 138 -8.62 -10.03 -0.30
CA ASP A 138 -8.68 -9.00 -1.33
C ASP A 138 -8.41 -9.60 -2.72
N PRO A 139 -9.09 -9.12 -3.78
CA PRO A 139 -9.08 -9.80 -5.07
C PRO A 139 -7.69 -10.05 -5.65
N THR A 140 -6.75 -9.13 -5.45
CA THR A 140 -5.42 -9.23 -6.05
C THR A 140 -4.49 -10.15 -5.27
N ASN A 141 -4.48 -10.07 -3.93
CA ASN A 141 -3.68 -10.97 -3.11
C ASN A 141 -4.31 -12.37 -2.99
N LEU A 142 -5.64 -12.49 -3.06
CA LEU A 142 -6.32 -13.77 -3.25
C LEU A 142 -5.80 -14.48 -4.52
N GLY A 143 -5.85 -13.78 -5.65
CA GLY A 143 -5.37 -14.31 -6.92
C GLY A 143 -3.88 -14.68 -6.86
N ARG A 144 -3.07 -13.82 -6.26
CA ARG A 144 -1.64 -14.06 -6.03
C ARG A 144 -1.37 -15.31 -5.20
N ALA A 145 -2.10 -15.51 -4.10
CA ALA A 145 -1.98 -16.70 -3.25
C ALA A 145 -2.39 -17.97 -3.99
N LEU A 146 -3.47 -17.94 -4.79
CA LEU A 146 -3.89 -19.08 -5.60
C LEU A 146 -2.87 -19.43 -6.69
N LEU A 147 -2.28 -18.42 -7.34
CA LEU A 147 -1.19 -18.62 -8.31
C LEU A 147 0.06 -19.24 -7.65
N LEU A 148 0.37 -18.83 -6.41
CA LEU A 148 1.46 -19.44 -5.65
C LEU A 148 1.16 -20.91 -5.31
N LEU A 149 -0.06 -21.24 -4.89
CA LEU A 149 -0.48 -22.64 -4.67
C LEU A 149 -0.41 -23.48 -5.94
N GLN A 150 -0.75 -22.90 -7.10
CA GLN A 150 -0.61 -23.57 -8.39
C GLN A 150 0.87 -23.81 -8.75
N LYS A 151 1.73 -22.82 -8.52
CA LYS A 151 3.20 -22.96 -8.72
C LYS A 151 3.76 -24.12 -7.89
N GLU A 152 3.29 -24.27 -6.65
CA GLU A 152 3.66 -25.37 -5.76
C GLU A 152 2.96 -26.70 -6.12
N LYS A 153 2.17 -26.74 -7.22
CA LYS A 153 1.42 -27.91 -7.70
C LYS A 153 0.40 -28.45 -6.69
N LEU A 154 -0.05 -27.62 -5.77
CA LEU A 154 -1.07 -27.96 -4.77
C LEU A 154 -2.48 -27.92 -5.34
N ILE A 155 -2.71 -27.01 -6.29
CA ILE A 155 -3.97 -26.86 -7.02
C ILE A 155 -3.67 -26.67 -8.52
N THR A 156 -4.72 -26.81 -9.35
CA THR A 156 -4.71 -26.37 -10.76
C THR A 156 -5.82 -25.35 -10.95
N LEU A 157 -5.49 -24.21 -11.52
CA LEU A 157 -6.44 -23.17 -11.87
C LEU A 157 -6.87 -23.29 -13.33
N ARG A 158 -8.06 -22.80 -13.65
CA ARG A 158 -8.55 -22.65 -15.03
C ARG A 158 -7.57 -21.80 -15.83
N ALA A 159 -7.40 -22.09 -17.10
CA ALA A 159 -6.55 -21.29 -17.98
C ALA A 159 -7.11 -19.86 -18.17
N ASN A 160 -6.22 -18.92 -18.41
CA ASN A 160 -6.53 -17.51 -18.75
C ASN A 160 -7.24 -16.72 -17.65
N THR A 161 -7.02 -17.03 -16.37
CA THR A 161 -7.53 -16.24 -15.24
C THR A 161 -6.73 -14.95 -15.00
N GLY A 162 -5.58 -14.77 -15.66
CA GLY A 162 -4.69 -13.63 -15.42
C GLY A 162 -4.16 -13.61 -13.99
N LEU A 163 -4.11 -12.41 -13.39
CA LEU A 163 -3.64 -12.21 -12.02
C LEU A 163 -4.77 -12.24 -10.97
N LEU A 164 -6.02 -12.49 -11.37
CA LEU A 164 -7.20 -12.41 -10.50
C LEU A 164 -8.01 -13.72 -10.45
N PRO A 165 -7.38 -14.92 -10.37
CA PRO A 165 -8.16 -16.13 -10.12
C PRO A 165 -8.85 -16.06 -8.76
N THR A 166 -9.97 -16.75 -8.66
CA THR A 166 -10.75 -16.93 -7.43
C THR A 166 -10.87 -18.41 -7.08
N ALA A 167 -11.40 -18.75 -5.92
CA ALA A 167 -11.57 -20.15 -5.52
C ALA A 167 -12.40 -20.97 -6.50
N VAL A 168 -13.33 -20.36 -7.25
CA VAL A 168 -14.15 -21.05 -8.28
C VAL A 168 -13.35 -21.42 -9.54
N ASP A 169 -12.16 -20.88 -9.70
CA ASP A 169 -11.26 -21.22 -10.80
C ASP A 169 -10.39 -22.44 -10.52
N ILE A 170 -10.46 -23.01 -9.33
CA ILE A 170 -9.75 -24.25 -8.97
C ILE A 170 -10.43 -25.43 -9.69
N ILE A 171 -9.76 -25.98 -10.70
CA ILE A 171 -10.28 -27.13 -11.47
C ILE A 171 -9.71 -28.47 -10.99
N ALA A 172 -8.62 -28.46 -10.22
CA ALA A 172 -8.10 -29.63 -9.53
C ALA A 172 -7.51 -29.26 -8.16
N ASN A 173 -7.81 -30.09 -7.18
CA ASN A 173 -7.32 -29.97 -5.80
C ASN A 173 -7.08 -31.38 -5.24
N PRO A 174 -5.95 -32.03 -5.62
CA PRO A 174 -5.71 -33.45 -5.33
C PRO A 174 -5.74 -33.80 -3.85
N LYS A 175 -5.30 -32.88 -3.00
CA LYS A 175 -5.27 -33.06 -1.55
C LYS A 175 -6.55 -32.56 -0.87
N ARG A 176 -7.58 -32.12 -1.61
CA ARG A 176 -8.82 -31.57 -1.05
C ARG A 176 -8.58 -30.49 0.00
N LEU A 177 -7.56 -29.64 -0.22
CA LEU A 177 -7.19 -28.55 0.66
C LEU A 177 -8.40 -27.61 0.85
N LYS A 178 -8.63 -27.19 2.07
CA LYS A 178 -9.66 -26.20 2.40
C LYS A 178 -9.03 -24.82 2.28
N ILE A 179 -9.60 -23.97 1.45
CA ILE A 179 -9.17 -22.59 1.30
C ILE A 179 -9.99 -21.72 2.26
N MET A 180 -9.30 -21.02 3.18
CA MET A 180 -9.90 -20.10 4.14
C MET A 180 -9.45 -18.67 3.77
N GLU A 181 -10.39 -17.86 3.29
CA GLU A 181 -10.13 -16.48 2.90
C GLU A 181 -10.34 -15.54 4.09
N MET A 182 -9.38 -14.63 4.33
CA MET A 182 -9.47 -13.63 5.39
C MET A 182 -8.65 -12.38 5.08
N GLU A 183 -8.86 -11.32 5.84
CA GLU A 183 -8.09 -10.09 5.72
C GLU A 183 -6.59 -10.35 5.90
N GLY A 184 -5.74 -9.82 5.00
CA GLY A 184 -4.30 -10.08 4.97
C GLY A 184 -3.60 -9.76 6.28
N ALA A 185 -3.98 -8.66 6.96
CA ALA A 185 -3.44 -8.27 8.27
C ALA A 185 -3.78 -9.24 9.41
N GLN A 186 -4.78 -10.11 9.25
CA GLN A 186 -5.18 -11.11 10.25
C GLN A 186 -4.46 -12.45 10.07
N LEU A 187 -3.91 -12.73 8.89
CA LEU A 187 -3.25 -14.01 8.59
C LEU A 187 -2.13 -14.41 9.56
N PRO A 188 -1.29 -13.49 10.08
CA PRO A 188 -0.28 -13.85 11.07
C PRO A 188 -0.87 -14.50 12.35
N ARG A 189 -2.07 -14.09 12.73
CA ARG A 189 -2.72 -14.55 13.99
C ARG A 189 -3.22 -15.98 13.91
N VAL A 190 -3.57 -16.47 12.70
CA VAL A 190 -4.07 -17.84 12.52
C VAL A 190 -2.96 -18.88 12.40
N LEU A 191 -1.69 -18.48 12.46
CA LEU A 191 -0.57 -19.42 12.52
C LEU A 191 -0.62 -20.33 13.76
N ASP A 192 -1.23 -19.86 14.86
CA ASP A 192 -1.39 -20.61 16.09
C ASP A 192 -2.77 -21.30 16.19
N ASP A 193 -3.64 -21.15 15.19
CA ASP A 193 -4.94 -21.83 15.14
C ASP A 193 -4.75 -23.31 14.82
N ALA A 194 -5.36 -24.17 15.68
CA ALA A 194 -5.32 -25.61 15.50
C ALA A 194 -5.95 -26.09 14.18
N GLN A 195 -6.85 -25.32 13.57
CA GLN A 195 -7.53 -25.68 12.32
C GLN A 195 -6.72 -25.30 11.07
N VAL A 196 -5.81 -24.33 11.15
CA VAL A 196 -5.01 -23.85 10.01
C VAL A 196 -3.69 -24.61 9.96
N THR A 197 -3.38 -25.19 8.82
CA THR A 197 -2.10 -25.87 8.59
C THR A 197 -1.06 -24.93 8.01
N VAL A 198 -1.44 -24.09 7.04
CA VAL A 198 -0.56 -23.09 6.40
C VAL A 198 -1.33 -21.77 6.30
N ALA A 199 -0.66 -20.65 6.54
CA ALA A 199 -1.15 -19.32 6.21
C ALA A 199 -0.23 -18.70 5.15
N ILE A 200 -0.81 -18.20 4.05
CA ILE A 200 -0.07 -17.49 2.99
C ILE A 200 -0.06 -16.01 3.31
N ILE A 201 1.10 -15.48 3.66
CA ILE A 201 1.26 -14.14 4.23
C ILE A 201 2.25 -13.34 3.38
N SER A 202 1.92 -12.07 3.05
CA SER A 202 2.90 -11.13 2.52
C SER A 202 3.93 -10.77 3.60
N THR A 203 5.18 -10.63 3.21
CA THR A 203 6.28 -10.21 4.11
C THR A 203 5.95 -8.92 4.87
N THR A 204 5.13 -8.03 4.30
CA THR A 204 4.60 -6.81 4.92
C THR A 204 4.01 -7.05 6.33
N TYR A 205 3.35 -8.19 6.53
CA TYR A 205 2.64 -8.49 7.79
C TYR A 205 3.43 -9.39 8.74
N LEU A 206 4.69 -9.76 8.44
CA LEU A 206 5.45 -10.73 9.24
C LEU A 206 6.10 -10.15 10.50
N GLN A 207 6.32 -8.83 10.58
CA GLN A 207 7.11 -8.18 11.63
C GLN A 207 6.72 -8.66 13.05
N GLN A 208 5.42 -8.79 13.33
CA GLN A 208 4.91 -9.17 14.65
C GLN A 208 5.06 -10.66 14.97
N THR A 209 5.40 -11.51 14.00
CA THR A 209 5.48 -12.96 14.17
C THR A 209 6.87 -13.45 14.57
N GLY A 210 7.90 -12.62 14.38
CA GLY A 210 9.31 -13.01 14.51
C GLY A 210 9.80 -14.00 13.45
N LEU A 211 8.98 -14.30 12.43
CA LEU A 211 9.36 -15.20 11.34
C LEU A 211 10.26 -14.49 10.34
N ASN A 212 11.23 -15.24 9.81
CA ASN A 212 12.07 -14.82 8.70
C ASN A 212 11.48 -15.37 7.39
N PRO A 213 11.22 -14.54 6.38
CA PRO A 213 10.55 -14.99 5.15
C PRO A 213 11.35 -16.03 4.35
N VAL A 214 12.68 -15.99 4.43
CA VAL A 214 13.54 -16.93 3.70
C VAL A 214 13.75 -18.23 4.47
N ARG A 215 13.95 -18.13 5.79
CA ARG A 215 14.28 -19.29 6.63
C ARG A 215 13.07 -20.10 7.05
N ASP A 216 11.95 -19.43 7.34
CA ASP A 216 10.83 -20.04 8.07
C ASP A 216 9.63 -20.33 7.18
N SER A 217 9.69 -19.99 5.88
CA SER A 217 8.62 -20.31 4.94
C SER A 217 8.65 -21.78 4.53
N VAL A 218 7.47 -22.38 4.35
CA VAL A 218 7.28 -23.72 3.76
C VAL A 218 7.48 -23.67 2.23
N PHE A 219 7.06 -22.55 1.62
CA PHE A 219 7.28 -22.18 0.23
C PHE A 219 7.19 -20.66 0.07
N ILE A 220 7.81 -20.11 -0.96
CA ILE A 220 7.91 -18.66 -1.17
C ILE A 220 7.84 -18.31 -2.66
N GLU A 221 7.31 -17.13 -2.96
CA GLU A 221 7.37 -16.55 -4.31
C GLU A 221 8.80 -16.31 -4.80
N ASP A 222 8.95 -16.26 -6.13
CA ASP A 222 10.21 -15.81 -6.74
C ASP A 222 10.42 -14.30 -6.49
N LYS A 223 11.68 -13.91 -6.45
CA LYS A 223 12.06 -12.48 -6.33
C LYS A 223 11.65 -11.67 -7.57
N GLN A 224 11.49 -12.31 -8.72
CA GLN A 224 10.95 -11.70 -9.94
C GLN A 224 9.43 -11.82 -9.91
N SER A 225 8.78 -10.81 -9.34
CA SER A 225 7.33 -10.80 -9.13
C SER A 225 6.70 -9.56 -9.79
N PRO A 226 5.52 -9.69 -10.44
CA PRO A 226 4.77 -8.54 -10.94
C PRO A 226 4.20 -7.67 -9.80
N TYR A 227 4.34 -8.12 -8.55
CA TYR A 227 3.79 -7.48 -7.36
C TYR A 227 4.80 -6.57 -6.66
N VAL A 228 5.62 -5.82 -7.44
CA VAL A 228 6.46 -4.75 -6.89
C VAL A 228 5.58 -3.65 -6.33
N ASN A 229 5.86 -3.22 -5.10
CA ASN A 229 5.18 -2.09 -4.48
C ASN A 229 5.61 -0.78 -5.16
N ILE A 230 4.76 0.22 -5.07
CA ILE A 230 4.85 1.46 -5.84
C ILE A 230 4.57 2.68 -4.94
N ILE A 231 5.14 3.81 -5.32
CA ILE A 231 4.70 5.13 -4.87
C ILE A 231 3.58 5.58 -5.80
N VAL A 232 2.49 6.03 -5.23
CA VAL A 232 1.26 6.41 -5.93
C VAL A 232 0.89 7.84 -5.61
N THR A 233 0.43 8.56 -6.63
CA THR A 233 -0.05 9.95 -6.53
C THR A 233 -1.31 10.15 -7.35
N ARG A 234 -1.87 11.36 -7.32
CA ARG A 234 -2.82 11.82 -8.34
C ARG A 234 -2.09 12.18 -9.63
N GLU A 235 -2.80 12.18 -10.75
CA GLU A 235 -2.24 12.55 -12.06
C GLU A 235 -1.71 13.98 -12.07
N GLU A 236 -2.40 14.93 -11.40
CA GLU A 236 -2.04 16.34 -11.40
C GLU A 236 -0.74 16.67 -10.63
N ASN A 237 -0.33 15.84 -9.66
CA ASN A 237 0.88 16.09 -8.88
C ASN A 237 2.04 15.11 -9.15
N LYS A 238 1.89 14.21 -10.13
CA LYS A 238 2.89 13.17 -10.43
C LYS A 238 4.29 13.71 -10.73
N ASP A 239 4.36 14.90 -11.31
CA ASP A 239 5.60 15.57 -11.71
C ASP A 239 6.02 16.69 -10.74
N ALA A 240 5.38 16.80 -9.58
CA ALA A 240 5.71 17.80 -8.57
C ALA A 240 7.12 17.59 -7.99
N ALA A 241 7.78 18.69 -7.59
CA ALA A 241 9.16 18.64 -7.09
C ALA A 241 9.30 17.80 -5.81
N ASN A 242 8.34 17.97 -4.87
CA ASN A 242 8.27 17.21 -3.61
C ASN A 242 8.10 15.71 -3.86
N VAL A 243 7.28 15.31 -4.84
CA VAL A 243 7.09 13.90 -5.23
C VAL A 243 8.39 13.33 -5.79
N ARG A 244 9.06 14.04 -6.71
CA ARG A 244 10.35 13.59 -7.26
C ARG A 244 11.42 13.43 -6.20
N ASP A 245 11.50 14.34 -5.23
CA ASP A 245 12.52 14.28 -4.19
C ASP A 245 12.19 13.20 -3.14
N PHE A 246 10.90 12.95 -2.88
CA PHE A 246 10.47 11.80 -2.08
C PHE A 246 10.84 10.46 -2.77
N ILE A 247 10.61 10.32 -4.08
CA ILE A 247 11.02 9.12 -4.85
C ILE A 247 12.52 8.87 -4.71
N LYS A 248 13.36 9.89 -4.96
CA LYS A 248 14.83 9.76 -4.82
C LYS A 248 15.26 9.37 -3.40
N SER A 249 14.54 9.89 -2.40
CA SER A 249 14.79 9.56 -0.99
C SER A 249 14.43 8.12 -0.69
N TYR A 250 13.27 7.66 -1.18
CA TYR A 250 12.77 6.30 -0.94
C TYR A 250 13.62 5.24 -1.67
N GLN A 251 14.14 5.56 -2.86
CA GLN A 251 15.01 4.68 -3.65
C GLN A 251 16.51 4.84 -3.30
N SER A 252 16.84 5.41 -2.15
CA SER A 252 18.23 5.60 -1.74
C SER A 252 18.86 4.31 -1.18
N PRO A 253 20.19 4.20 -1.22
CA PRO A 253 20.90 3.07 -0.61
C PRO A 253 20.65 2.94 0.89
N GLU A 254 20.45 4.05 1.59
CA GLU A 254 20.17 4.08 3.03
C GLU A 254 18.83 3.39 3.32
N VAL A 255 17.82 3.69 2.50
CA VAL A 255 16.48 3.07 2.63
C VAL A 255 16.52 1.60 2.22
N ALA A 256 17.28 1.23 1.18
CA ALA A 256 17.45 -0.16 0.77
C ALA A 256 18.08 -1.02 1.90
N THR A 257 19.15 -0.49 2.53
CA THR A 257 19.80 -1.17 3.67
C THR A 257 18.88 -1.29 4.89
N ALA A 258 18.12 -0.24 5.18
CA ALA A 258 17.15 -0.26 6.28
C ALA A 258 16.04 -1.29 6.02
N ALA A 259 15.50 -1.32 4.80
CA ALA A 259 14.45 -2.27 4.43
C ALA A 259 14.93 -3.73 4.52
N GLU A 260 16.16 -4.02 4.08
CA GLU A 260 16.76 -5.35 4.25
C GLU A 260 16.78 -5.78 5.72
N THR A 261 17.17 -4.85 6.61
CA THR A 261 17.23 -5.11 8.05
C THR A 261 15.83 -5.26 8.66
N ILE A 262 14.92 -4.31 8.39
CA ILE A 262 13.57 -4.27 8.96
C ILE A 262 12.76 -5.50 8.56
N PHE A 263 12.89 -5.94 7.30
CA PHE A 263 12.19 -7.09 6.76
C PHE A 263 12.98 -8.41 6.81
N ASN A 264 14.10 -8.46 7.55
CA ASN A 264 14.94 -9.66 7.70
C ASN A 264 15.33 -10.31 6.35
N GLY A 265 15.72 -9.49 5.37
CA GLY A 265 16.04 -9.93 4.02
C GLY A 265 14.83 -10.20 3.11
N GLY A 266 13.62 -9.91 3.57
CA GLY A 266 12.36 -10.10 2.82
C GLY A 266 11.92 -8.90 2.00
N ALA A 267 12.71 -7.82 1.92
CA ALA A 267 12.46 -6.69 1.06
C ALA A 267 13.50 -6.67 -0.06
N VAL A 268 13.06 -6.73 -1.31
CA VAL A 268 13.96 -6.73 -2.48
C VAL A 268 13.72 -5.44 -3.27
N PRO A 269 14.74 -4.58 -3.49
CA PRO A 269 14.59 -3.40 -4.33
C PRO A 269 14.05 -3.75 -5.72
N GLY A 270 13.05 -2.99 -6.19
CA GLY A 270 12.34 -3.18 -7.44
C GLY A 270 12.59 -2.08 -8.49
N TRP A 271 13.65 -1.25 -8.29
CA TRP A 271 14.07 -0.18 -9.19
C TRP A 271 15.48 -0.41 -9.73
#